data_32cd328eacba9fe466361299654a9592
#
_entry.id   32cd328eacba9fe466361299654a9592
#
_cell.length_a   1.000
_cell.length_b   1.000
_cell.length_c   1.000
_cell.angle_alpha   90.00
_cell.angle_beta   90.00
_cell.angle_gamma   90.00
#
_symmetry.space_group_name_H-M   'P 1'
#
loop_
_entity.id
_entity.type
_entity.pdbx_description
1 polymer ?
#
loop_
_entity_poly.entity_id
_entity_poly.type
_entity_poly.pdbx_seq_one_letter_code
_entity_poly.pdbx_strand_id
1 'polypeptide(L)'
;VEDDKQSAELQALNKKLYQEEQDKQTALKQQEAEDSFYQKLADGFDVNVLIVGDSIGEGAGTETDGQQWFKQLQTYLQNVNKGKVSVTNVSMGGNTSYAGYVRTMALNDDVDYDLAIICYGQNDRTDGFSTNYESIIRTIRTKYPDCSIISILESSQREYTEKMTTIQSICEHYGIPVADTIDAFNNSGKAYDDLSSDGVHPNDAGQEIYFETVKAVIDDNVAASTGKMKDTDVINADVHKFDNFVWYDASSDFEQVDDTTFTISTSASGILGIDYTYESGDNKADIYVDGELFESPTVTFDYDFSQRHILVVSDDCTVKNEIKVVFTSKEQADGFKGMCFSWE
;
A
#
# COMPACT_ATOMS: atom_id res chain seq x y z
N VAL A 1 23.92 -16.38 -61.07
CA VAL A 1 22.51 -16.76 -61.24
C VAL A 1 22.11 -17.76 -60.11
N GLU A 2 22.95 -18.78 -59.79
CA GLU A 2 22.66 -19.75 -58.69
C GLU A 2 22.95 -19.13 -57.32
N ASP A 3 24.03 -18.35 -57.15
CA ASP A 3 24.37 -17.60 -55.96
C ASP A 3 23.32 -16.51 -55.63
N ASP A 4 22.79 -15.84 -56.62
CA ASP A 4 21.76 -14.80 -56.46
C ASP A 4 20.44 -15.42 -55.99
N LYS A 5 20.10 -16.65 -56.43
CA LYS A 5 18.90 -17.37 -56.03
C LYS A 5 19.02 -17.86 -54.55
N GLN A 6 20.18 -18.41 -54.19
CA GLN A 6 20.45 -18.83 -52.81
C GLN A 6 20.45 -17.63 -51.87
N SER A 7 21.00 -16.48 -52.25
CA SER A 7 20.97 -15.27 -51.45
C SER A 7 19.53 -14.75 -51.23
N ALA A 8 18.69 -14.79 -52.27
CA ALA A 8 17.29 -14.37 -52.19
C ALA A 8 16.46 -15.31 -51.27
N GLU A 9 16.68 -16.63 -51.39
CA GLU A 9 16.04 -17.64 -50.52
C GLU A 9 16.43 -17.47 -49.03
N LEU A 10 17.72 -17.20 -48.76
CA LEU A 10 18.20 -16.95 -47.39
C LEU A 10 17.61 -15.65 -46.82
N GLN A 11 17.52 -14.57 -47.62
CA GLN A 11 16.87 -13.32 -47.18
C GLN A 11 15.38 -13.53 -46.89
N ALA A 12 14.68 -14.30 -47.72
CA ALA A 12 13.27 -14.61 -47.52
C ALA A 12 13.07 -15.43 -46.24
N LEU A 13 13.94 -16.42 -45.97
CA LEU A 13 13.91 -17.22 -44.75
C LEU A 13 14.17 -16.37 -43.50
N ASN A 14 15.19 -15.53 -43.52
CA ASN A 14 15.52 -14.63 -42.41
C ASN A 14 14.37 -13.66 -42.12
N LYS A 15 13.74 -13.11 -43.15
CA LYS A 15 12.55 -12.25 -42.99
C LYS A 15 11.37 -13.00 -42.36
N LYS A 16 11.16 -14.25 -42.78
CA LYS A 16 10.10 -15.11 -42.20
C LYS A 16 10.36 -15.40 -40.75
N LEU A 17 11.57 -15.82 -40.39
CA LEU A 17 11.96 -16.10 -38.99
C LEU A 17 11.85 -14.84 -38.09
N TYR A 18 12.25 -13.68 -38.61
CA TYR A 18 12.08 -12.41 -37.90
C TYR A 18 10.60 -12.10 -37.65
N GLN A 19 9.74 -12.29 -38.66
CA GLN A 19 8.30 -12.05 -38.50
C GLN A 19 7.67 -13.03 -37.51
N GLU A 20 8.00 -14.32 -37.59
CA GLU A 20 7.54 -15.33 -36.64
C GLU A 20 7.94 -14.99 -35.19
N GLU A 21 9.17 -14.48 -35.00
CA GLU A 21 9.62 -14.05 -33.67
C GLU A 21 8.86 -12.80 -33.18
N GLN A 22 8.60 -11.81 -34.07
CA GLN A 22 7.80 -10.63 -33.73
C GLN A 22 6.34 -11.01 -33.37
N ASP A 23 5.74 -11.92 -34.16
CA ASP A 23 4.38 -12.41 -33.92
C ASP A 23 4.29 -13.14 -32.57
N LYS A 24 5.31 -13.98 -32.27
CA LYS A 24 5.42 -14.69 -30.99
C LYS A 24 5.58 -13.73 -29.81
N GLN A 25 6.45 -12.72 -29.92
CA GLN A 25 6.61 -11.70 -28.89
C GLN A 25 5.34 -10.89 -28.68
N THR A 26 4.61 -10.58 -29.75
CA THR A 26 3.33 -9.88 -29.66
C THR A 26 2.28 -10.73 -28.97
N ALA A 27 2.20 -12.02 -29.29
CA ALA A 27 1.29 -12.95 -28.62
C ALA A 27 1.61 -13.12 -27.14
N LEU A 28 2.89 -13.22 -26.76
CA LEU A 28 3.32 -13.28 -25.37
C LEU A 28 2.95 -12.02 -24.58
N LYS A 29 3.14 -10.82 -25.17
CA LYS A 29 2.73 -9.55 -24.55
C LYS A 29 1.21 -9.44 -24.37
N GLN A 30 0.45 -9.95 -25.33
CA GLN A 30 -1.01 -10.00 -25.22
C GLN A 30 -1.46 -10.95 -24.11
N GLN A 31 -0.85 -12.13 -24.01
CA GLN A 31 -1.12 -13.08 -22.93
C GLN A 31 -0.77 -12.47 -21.56
N GLU A 32 0.43 -11.87 -21.43
CA GLU A 32 0.86 -11.18 -20.21
C GLU A 32 -0.12 -10.09 -19.76
N ALA A 33 -0.68 -9.33 -20.71
CA ALA A 33 -1.67 -8.29 -20.42
C ALA A 33 -3.04 -8.86 -19.99
N GLU A 34 -3.37 -10.08 -20.37
CA GLU A 34 -4.63 -10.76 -20.02
C GLU A 34 -4.53 -11.57 -18.72
N ASP A 35 -3.32 -11.93 -18.28
CA ASP A 35 -3.08 -12.79 -17.13
C ASP A 35 -3.21 -12.01 -15.81
N SER A 36 -3.76 -12.68 -14.79
CA SER A 36 -3.69 -12.22 -13.40
C SER A 36 -2.26 -12.39 -12.84
N PHE A 37 -1.98 -11.80 -11.67
CA PHE A 37 -0.73 -12.04 -10.94
C PHE A 37 -0.40 -13.54 -10.82
N TYR A 38 -1.37 -14.37 -10.47
CA TYR A 38 -1.17 -15.79 -10.24
C TYR A 38 -0.81 -16.54 -11.52
N GLN A 39 -1.41 -16.16 -12.63
CA GLN A 39 -1.11 -16.70 -13.96
C GLN A 39 0.26 -16.24 -14.44
N LYS A 40 0.58 -14.95 -14.29
CA LYS A 40 1.92 -14.39 -14.59
C LYS A 40 3.02 -15.10 -13.82
N LEU A 41 2.79 -15.38 -12.52
CA LEU A 41 3.74 -16.10 -11.69
C LEU A 41 3.93 -17.54 -12.18
N ALA A 42 2.85 -18.24 -12.52
CA ALA A 42 2.89 -19.62 -13.06
C ALA A 42 3.64 -19.69 -14.40
N ASP A 43 3.44 -18.70 -15.26
CA ASP A 43 4.03 -18.65 -16.60
C ASP A 43 5.46 -18.07 -16.61
N GLY A 44 5.90 -17.50 -15.50
CA GLY A 44 7.26 -16.99 -15.32
C GLY A 44 7.48 -15.60 -15.93
N PHE A 45 6.46 -14.76 -15.94
CA PHE A 45 6.56 -13.34 -16.29
C PHE A 45 7.15 -12.50 -15.16
N ASP A 46 7.62 -11.30 -15.48
CA ASP A 46 8.03 -10.33 -14.48
C ASP A 46 6.81 -9.89 -13.66
N VAL A 47 6.96 -9.74 -12.33
CA VAL A 47 5.87 -9.31 -11.45
C VAL A 47 6.32 -8.25 -10.46
N ASN A 48 5.45 -7.28 -10.21
CA ASN A 48 5.63 -6.21 -9.25
C ASN A 48 4.63 -6.35 -8.11
N VAL A 49 5.12 -6.42 -6.89
CA VAL A 49 4.32 -6.55 -5.66
C VAL A 49 4.37 -5.25 -4.87
N LEU A 50 3.21 -4.75 -4.50
CA LEU A 50 3.03 -3.62 -3.61
C LEU A 50 2.64 -4.11 -2.21
N ILE A 51 3.23 -3.55 -1.17
CA ILE A 51 2.80 -3.76 0.21
C ILE A 51 2.40 -2.42 0.80
N VAL A 52 1.17 -2.37 1.33
CA VAL A 52 0.58 -1.19 1.96
C VAL A 52 0.13 -1.58 3.35
N GLY A 53 0.73 -1.01 4.37
CA GLY A 53 0.47 -1.44 5.74
C GLY A 53 0.99 -0.47 6.81
N ASP A 54 0.82 -0.88 8.04
CA ASP A 54 1.39 -0.24 9.22
C ASP A 54 2.75 -0.86 9.61
N SER A 55 3.12 -0.84 10.89
CA SER A 55 4.38 -1.42 11.38
C SER A 55 4.49 -2.93 11.14
N ILE A 56 3.37 -3.65 11.15
CA ILE A 56 3.35 -5.09 10.87
C ILE A 56 3.61 -5.33 9.38
N GLY A 57 3.00 -4.52 8.51
CA GLY A 57 3.30 -4.51 7.07
C GLY A 57 4.76 -4.15 6.77
N GLU A 58 5.36 -3.28 7.58
CA GLU A 58 6.78 -2.89 7.51
C GLU A 58 7.73 -3.99 8.00
N GLY A 59 7.20 -5.01 8.67
CA GLY A 59 7.98 -6.11 9.26
C GLY A 59 8.66 -5.75 10.58
N ALA A 60 8.09 -4.81 11.34
CA ALA A 60 8.57 -4.46 12.66
C ALA A 60 8.54 -5.66 13.63
N GLY A 61 9.42 -5.66 14.62
CA GLY A 61 9.61 -6.77 15.55
C GLY A 61 10.63 -7.81 15.11
N THR A 62 11.09 -7.75 13.85
CA THR A 62 12.15 -8.62 13.34
C THR A 62 13.46 -8.36 14.08
N GLU A 63 14.09 -9.42 14.56
CA GLU A 63 15.37 -9.37 15.29
C GLU A 63 16.57 -9.62 14.35
N THR A 64 16.35 -10.40 13.29
CA THR A 64 17.40 -10.78 12.33
C THR A 64 17.11 -10.15 10.97
N ASP A 65 18.07 -9.43 10.38
CA ASP A 65 17.90 -8.83 9.06
C ASP A 65 17.56 -9.90 8.00
N GLY A 66 16.59 -9.57 7.16
CA GLY A 66 16.08 -10.47 6.13
C GLY A 66 14.95 -11.40 6.58
N GLN A 67 14.63 -11.46 7.89
CA GLN A 67 13.53 -12.28 8.41
C GLN A 67 12.16 -11.57 8.37
N GLN A 68 12.08 -10.31 7.92
CA GLN A 68 10.79 -9.67 7.65
C GLN A 68 9.98 -10.54 6.70
N TRP A 69 8.70 -10.78 7.01
CA TRP A 69 7.81 -11.66 6.24
C TRP A 69 7.81 -11.35 4.75
N PHE A 70 7.83 -10.06 4.38
CA PHE A 70 7.79 -9.65 2.97
C PHE A 70 9.14 -9.88 2.25
N LYS A 71 10.27 -9.82 2.95
CA LYS A 71 11.57 -10.18 2.38
C LYS A 71 11.71 -11.68 2.15
N GLN A 72 11.16 -12.48 3.08
CA GLN A 72 11.05 -13.93 2.89
C GLN A 72 10.15 -14.25 1.70
N LEU A 73 9.00 -13.56 1.58
CA LEU A 73 8.09 -13.69 0.44
C LEU A 73 8.77 -13.31 -0.88
N GLN A 74 9.48 -12.18 -0.93
CA GLN A 74 10.25 -11.78 -2.11
C GLN A 74 11.26 -12.84 -2.53
N THR A 75 11.99 -13.39 -1.56
CA THR A 75 12.97 -14.47 -1.79
C THR A 75 12.30 -15.73 -2.34
N TYR A 76 11.18 -16.12 -1.74
CA TYR A 76 10.39 -17.26 -2.20
C TYR A 76 9.90 -17.06 -3.64
N LEU A 77 9.22 -15.95 -3.92
CA LEU A 77 8.68 -15.63 -5.24
C LEU A 77 9.80 -15.60 -6.31
N GLN A 78 10.95 -15.01 -5.99
CA GLN A 78 12.09 -14.98 -6.92
C GLN A 78 12.66 -16.37 -7.19
N ASN A 79 12.59 -17.29 -6.23
CA ASN A 79 13.07 -18.66 -6.39
C ASN A 79 12.12 -19.53 -7.25
N VAL A 80 10.81 -19.29 -7.16
CA VAL A 80 9.81 -20.07 -7.93
C VAL A 80 9.51 -19.47 -9.29
N ASN A 81 9.67 -18.16 -9.45
CA ASN A 81 9.44 -17.45 -10.70
C ASN A 81 10.68 -17.43 -11.61
N LYS A 82 10.48 -17.57 -12.91
CA LYS A 82 11.56 -17.39 -13.91
C LYS A 82 11.78 -15.93 -14.27
N GLY A 83 10.74 -15.10 -14.17
CA GLY A 83 10.78 -13.67 -14.35
C GLY A 83 11.33 -12.95 -13.13
N LYS A 84 11.53 -11.66 -13.24
CA LYS A 84 11.96 -10.80 -12.15
C LYS A 84 10.81 -10.57 -11.17
N VAL A 85 11.10 -10.58 -9.87
CA VAL A 85 10.17 -10.18 -8.82
C VAL A 85 10.65 -8.88 -8.18
N SER A 86 9.83 -7.84 -8.24
CA SER A 86 10.09 -6.56 -7.57
C SER A 86 9.07 -6.37 -6.44
N VAL A 87 9.53 -5.97 -5.26
CA VAL A 87 8.65 -5.68 -4.11
C VAL A 87 8.87 -4.23 -3.68
N THR A 88 7.78 -3.46 -3.67
CA THR A 88 7.73 -2.10 -3.14
C THR A 88 6.91 -2.13 -1.86
N ASN A 89 7.52 -1.83 -0.73
CA ASN A 89 6.85 -1.73 0.56
C ASN A 89 6.70 -0.26 0.95
N VAL A 90 5.47 0.24 1.00
CA VAL A 90 5.14 1.61 1.40
C VAL A 90 4.46 1.67 2.77
N SER A 91 4.55 0.59 3.54
CA SER A 91 4.05 0.55 4.91
C SER A 91 4.73 1.58 5.79
N MET A 92 4.02 2.06 6.80
CA MET A 92 4.51 3.06 7.76
C MET A 92 4.05 2.72 9.17
N GLY A 93 5.01 2.50 10.07
CA GLY A 93 4.73 2.20 11.47
C GLY A 93 3.83 3.23 12.16
N GLY A 94 2.97 2.77 13.07
CA GLY A 94 2.05 3.63 13.82
C GLY A 94 0.88 4.23 13.04
N ASN A 95 0.82 4.02 11.73
CA ASN A 95 -0.18 4.62 10.86
C ASN A 95 -1.45 3.78 10.72
N THR A 96 -2.53 4.43 10.29
CA THR A 96 -3.85 3.85 10.07
C THR A 96 -4.13 3.57 8.59
N SER A 97 -5.23 2.92 8.29
CA SER A 97 -5.71 2.68 6.92
C SER A 97 -5.92 3.98 6.10
N TYR A 98 -6.22 5.12 6.75
CA TYR A 98 -6.24 6.41 6.06
C TYR A 98 -4.86 6.76 5.46
N ALA A 99 -3.79 6.55 6.22
CA ALA A 99 -2.44 6.74 5.69
C ALA A 99 -2.14 5.78 4.52
N GLY A 100 -2.69 4.54 4.58
CA GLY A 100 -2.63 3.59 3.48
C GLY A 100 -3.26 4.13 2.20
N TYR A 101 -4.44 4.73 2.29
CA TYR A 101 -5.08 5.42 1.18
C TYR A 101 -4.17 6.53 0.61
N VAL A 102 -3.73 7.46 1.45
CA VAL A 102 -2.88 8.59 1.02
C VAL A 102 -1.58 8.10 0.36
N ARG A 103 -0.93 7.11 0.97
CA ARG A 103 0.30 6.49 0.42
C ARG A 103 0.06 5.85 -0.94
N THR A 104 -1.06 5.16 -1.11
CA THR A 104 -1.42 4.53 -2.39
C THR A 104 -1.72 5.58 -3.47
N MET A 105 -2.43 6.65 -3.11
CA MET A 105 -2.69 7.78 -4.03
C MET A 105 -1.39 8.48 -4.45
N ALA A 106 -0.44 8.64 -3.54
CA ALA A 106 0.85 9.29 -3.78
C ALA A 106 1.87 8.42 -4.52
N LEU A 107 1.55 7.15 -4.83
CA LEU A 107 2.43 6.29 -5.63
C LEU A 107 2.63 6.87 -7.03
N ASN A 108 3.88 6.78 -7.51
CA ASN A 108 4.22 7.12 -8.89
C ASN A 108 3.52 6.14 -9.86
N ASP A 109 2.97 6.67 -10.94
CA ASP A 109 2.28 5.89 -11.99
C ASP A 109 3.26 5.19 -12.97
N ASP A 110 4.57 5.26 -12.73
CA ASP A 110 5.59 4.63 -13.58
C ASP A 110 5.69 3.09 -13.40
N VAL A 111 5.03 2.53 -12.39
CA VAL A 111 5.05 1.10 -12.09
C VAL A 111 3.63 0.55 -12.05
N ASP A 112 3.36 -0.42 -12.89
CA ASP A 112 2.16 -1.26 -12.79
C ASP A 112 2.41 -2.37 -11.79
N TYR A 113 1.55 -2.46 -10.77
CA TYR A 113 1.59 -3.52 -9.78
C TYR A 113 0.66 -4.66 -10.15
N ASP A 114 1.16 -5.90 -10.02
CA ASP A 114 0.42 -7.13 -10.31
C ASP A 114 -0.27 -7.70 -9.07
N LEU A 115 0.34 -7.49 -7.89
CA LEU A 115 -0.20 -7.87 -6.59
C LEU A 115 -0.05 -6.74 -5.60
N ALA A 116 -1.11 -6.43 -4.85
CA ALA A 116 -1.04 -5.59 -3.66
C ALA A 116 -1.39 -6.40 -2.41
N ILE A 117 -0.61 -6.26 -1.34
CA ILE A 117 -0.87 -6.88 -0.04
C ILE A 117 -1.18 -5.78 0.95
N ILE A 118 -2.38 -5.83 1.54
CA ILE A 118 -2.87 -4.83 2.50
C ILE A 118 -2.77 -5.41 3.92
N CYS A 119 -2.11 -4.65 4.83
CA CYS A 119 -1.86 -5.06 6.21
C CYS A 119 -2.12 -3.87 7.16
N TYR A 120 -3.38 -3.70 7.58
CA TYR A 120 -3.84 -2.65 8.50
C TYR A 120 -4.87 -3.20 9.48
N GLY A 121 -5.00 -2.52 10.61
CA GLY A 121 -6.02 -2.77 11.63
C GLY A 121 -5.51 -2.52 13.03
N GLN A 122 -4.19 -2.65 13.28
CA GLN A 122 -3.62 -2.49 14.62
C GLN A 122 -3.87 -1.08 15.16
N ASN A 123 -3.57 -0.05 14.40
CA ASN A 123 -3.61 1.35 14.84
C ASN A 123 -4.94 2.04 14.57
N ASP A 124 -5.81 1.42 13.80
CA ASP A 124 -7.10 2.00 13.42
C ASP A 124 -8.08 2.01 14.60
N ARG A 125 -8.89 3.07 14.67
CA ARG A 125 -10.12 3.08 15.46
C ARG A 125 -11.20 2.38 14.66
N THR A 126 -12.24 1.84 15.34
CA THR A 126 -13.36 1.19 14.67
C THR A 126 -14.18 2.17 13.82
N ASP A 127 -14.35 3.41 14.33
CA ASP A 127 -15.05 4.48 13.61
C ASP A 127 -14.29 4.90 12.34
N GLY A 128 -14.99 4.88 11.21
CA GLY A 128 -14.42 5.21 9.88
C GLY A 128 -13.54 4.12 9.27
N PHE A 129 -13.18 3.07 10.01
CA PHE A 129 -12.26 2.03 9.53
C PHE A 129 -12.73 1.37 8.24
N SER A 130 -14.00 0.96 8.17
CA SER A 130 -14.55 0.29 6.99
C SER A 130 -14.36 1.12 5.72
N THR A 131 -14.68 2.43 5.79
CA THR A 131 -14.54 3.35 4.66
C THR A 131 -13.07 3.56 4.27
N ASN A 132 -12.19 3.78 5.25
CA ASN A 132 -10.76 3.98 5.01
C ASN A 132 -10.11 2.73 4.40
N TYR A 133 -10.46 1.54 4.92
CA TYR A 133 -9.92 0.29 4.39
C TYR A 133 -10.40 0.02 2.96
N GLU A 134 -11.70 0.22 2.69
CA GLU A 134 -12.26 0.07 1.35
C GLU A 134 -11.66 1.08 0.37
N SER A 135 -11.33 2.31 0.81
CA SER A 135 -10.71 3.32 -0.04
C SER A 135 -9.34 2.87 -0.58
N ILE A 136 -8.55 2.12 0.20
CA ILE A 136 -7.27 1.53 -0.28
C ILE A 136 -7.53 0.57 -1.44
N ILE A 137 -8.50 -0.34 -1.26
CA ILE A 137 -8.86 -1.34 -2.29
C ILE A 137 -9.30 -0.64 -3.57
N ARG A 138 -10.18 0.35 -3.47
CA ARG A 138 -10.67 1.12 -4.61
C ARG A 138 -9.57 1.89 -5.32
N THR A 139 -8.68 2.52 -4.55
CA THR A 139 -7.53 3.25 -5.10
C THR A 139 -6.61 2.32 -5.88
N ILE A 140 -6.28 1.14 -5.32
CA ILE A 140 -5.47 0.13 -6.02
C ILE A 140 -6.16 -0.27 -7.32
N ARG A 141 -7.44 -0.59 -7.28
CA ARG A 141 -8.20 -1.01 -8.48
C ARG A 141 -8.33 0.07 -9.54
N THR A 142 -8.42 1.34 -9.12
CA THR A 142 -8.49 2.47 -10.06
C THR A 142 -7.14 2.74 -10.71
N LYS A 143 -6.05 2.74 -9.93
CA LYS A 143 -4.69 2.98 -10.44
C LYS A 143 -4.14 1.77 -11.21
N TYR A 144 -4.43 0.57 -10.73
CA TYR A 144 -3.89 -0.70 -11.23
C TYR A 144 -5.04 -1.70 -11.46
N PRO A 145 -5.83 -1.56 -12.55
CA PRO A 145 -7.07 -2.33 -12.77
C PRO A 145 -6.88 -3.85 -12.78
N ASP A 146 -5.69 -4.29 -13.16
CA ASP A 146 -5.33 -5.70 -13.30
C ASP A 146 -4.63 -6.27 -12.05
N CYS A 147 -4.41 -5.43 -11.04
CA CYS A 147 -3.74 -5.81 -9.80
C CYS A 147 -4.61 -6.76 -8.97
N SER A 148 -4.08 -7.92 -8.63
CA SER A 148 -4.65 -8.80 -7.61
C SER A 148 -4.43 -8.21 -6.22
N ILE A 149 -5.33 -8.48 -5.26
CA ILE A 149 -5.19 -8.00 -3.89
C ILE A 149 -5.22 -9.19 -2.93
N ILE A 150 -4.41 -9.15 -1.87
CA ILE A 150 -4.48 -10.03 -0.69
C ILE A 150 -4.60 -9.13 0.53
N SER A 151 -5.49 -9.45 1.46
CA SER A 151 -5.60 -8.79 2.76
C SER A 151 -5.06 -9.68 3.87
N ILE A 152 -4.31 -9.09 4.80
CA ILE A 152 -3.82 -9.78 6.00
C ILE A 152 -4.73 -9.44 7.18
N LEU A 153 -5.18 -10.45 7.94
CA LEU A 153 -5.74 -10.26 9.26
C LEU A 153 -4.60 -10.31 10.28
N GLU A 154 -4.37 -9.20 10.96
CA GLU A 154 -3.20 -9.03 11.83
C GLU A 154 -3.32 -9.83 13.12
N SER A 155 -2.36 -10.73 13.37
CA SER A 155 -2.31 -11.59 14.55
C SER A 155 -2.28 -10.81 15.87
N SER A 156 -1.82 -9.55 15.85
CA SER A 156 -1.78 -8.65 17.00
C SER A 156 -3.17 -8.39 17.61
N GLN A 157 -4.24 -8.54 16.82
CA GLN A 157 -5.62 -8.48 17.31
C GLN A 157 -6.01 -9.70 18.17
N ARG A 158 -5.27 -10.82 18.07
CA ARG A 158 -5.42 -12.10 18.81
C ARG A 158 -6.76 -12.81 18.62
N GLU A 159 -7.78 -12.09 18.19
CA GLU A 159 -9.14 -12.58 17.93
C GLU A 159 -9.77 -11.81 16.76
N TYR A 160 -10.92 -12.28 16.29
CA TYR A 160 -11.66 -11.61 15.22
C TYR A 160 -12.43 -10.41 15.78
N THR A 161 -11.71 -9.32 16.04
CA THR A 161 -12.30 -8.04 16.45
C THR A 161 -13.24 -7.49 15.39
N GLU A 162 -14.01 -6.45 15.72
CA GLU A 162 -14.88 -5.78 14.75
C GLU A 162 -14.12 -5.30 13.50
N LYS A 163 -12.89 -4.82 13.66
CA LYS A 163 -12.04 -4.45 12.51
C LYS A 163 -11.68 -5.66 11.64
N MET A 164 -11.31 -6.78 12.24
CA MET A 164 -10.94 -7.99 11.49
C MET A 164 -12.14 -8.60 10.77
N THR A 165 -13.31 -8.63 11.39
CA THR A 165 -14.56 -9.06 10.74
C THR A 165 -15.01 -8.10 9.64
N THR A 166 -14.73 -6.79 9.78
CA THR A 166 -14.94 -5.79 8.73
C THR A 166 -14.06 -6.08 7.52
N ILE A 167 -12.75 -6.36 7.73
CA ILE A 167 -11.85 -6.76 6.63
C ILE A 167 -12.40 -8.02 5.93
N GLN A 168 -12.78 -9.05 6.69
CA GLN A 168 -13.34 -10.29 6.11
C GLN A 168 -14.57 -10.00 5.24
N SER A 169 -15.50 -9.17 5.72
CA SER A 169 -16.71 -8.81 4.98
C SER A 169 -16.41 -8.03 3.69
N ILE A 170 -15.48 -7.09 3.75
CA ILE A 170 -15.02 -6.33 2.56
C ILE A 170 -14.34 -7.29 1.57
N CYS A 171 -13.45 -8.15 2.06
CA CYS A 171 -12.74 -9.11 1.21
C CYS A 171 -13.70 -10.11 0.55
N GLU A 172 -14.70 -10.62 1.27
CA GLU A 172 -15.73 -11.50 0.71
C GLU A 172 -16.49 -10.80 -0.41
N HIS A 173 -16.90 -9.54 -0.21
CA HIS A 173 -17.61 -8.75 -1.21
C HIS A 173 -16.80 -8.56 -2.50
N TYR A 174 -15.53 -8.21 -2.38
CA TYR A 174 -14.64 -7.96 -3.51
C TYR A 174 -13.99 -9.24 -4.08
N GLY A 175 -14.19 -10.41 -3.45
CA GLY A 175 -13.52 -11.65 -3.82
C GLY A 175 -12.01 -11.62 -3.58
N ILE A 176 -11.57 -10.89 -2.55
CA ILE A 176 -10.17 -10.77 -2.15
C ILE A 176 -9.79 -11.92 -1.24
N PRO A 177 -8.76 -12.71 -1.55
CA PRO A 177 -8.25 -13.73 -0.64
C PRO A 177 -7.65 -13.09 0.63
N VAL A 178 -7.85 -13.79 1.75
CA VAL A 178 -7.42 -13.34 3.08
C VAL A 178 -6.31 -14.24 3.60
N ALA A 179 -5.20 -13.66 4.02
CA ALA A 179 -4.15 -14.31 4.79
C ALA A 179 -4.46 -14.18 6.28
N ASP A 180 -5.01 -15.23 6.88
CA ASP A 180 -5.46 -15.23 8.27
C ASP A 180 -4.34 -15.59 9.23
N THR A 181 -3.57 -14.57 9.65
CA THR A 181 -2.47 -14.77 10.59
C THR A 181 -2.96 -14.93 12.03
N ILE A 182 -4.22 -14.57 12.36
CA ILE A 182 -4.81 -14.84 13.66
C ILE A 182 -4.97 -16.34 13.85
N ASP A 183 -5.60 -17.01 12.88
CA ASP A 183 -5.75 -18.47 12.89
C ASP A 183 -4.40 -19.18 12.88
N ALA A 184 -3.46 -18.71 12.04
CA ALA A 184 -2.12 -19.28 11.92
C ALA A 184 -1.33 -19.20 13.26
N PHE A 185 -1.40 -18.08 13.98
CA PHE A 185 -0.79 -17.94 15.30
C PHE A 185 -1.44 -18.85 16.33
N ASN A 186 -2.78 -18.90 16.38
CA ASN A 186 -3.54 -19.72 17.29
C ASN A 186 -3.27 -21.23 17.09
N ASN A 187 -3.03 -21.66 15.87
CA ASN A 187 -2.77 -23.05 15.49
C ASN A 187 -1.27 -23.40 15.42
N SER A 188 -0.38 -22.46 15.69
CA SER A 188 1.08 -22.70 15.63
C SER A 188 1.63 -23.67 16.66
N GLY A 189 0.87 -23.93 17.74
CA GLY A 189 1.31 -24.71 18.89
C GLY A 189 2.31 -23.98 19.80
N LYS A 190 2.60 -22.70 19.54
CA LYS A 190 3.45 -21.81 20.33
C LYS A 190 2.58 -20.86 21.17
N ALA A 191 3.11 -20.39 22.30
CA ALA A 191 2.47 -19.28 23.01
C ALA A 191 2.63 -17.98 22.20
N TYR A 192 1.70 -17.04 22.33
CA TYR A 192 1.76 -15.78 21.60
C TYR A 192 3.06 -15.00 21.91
N ASP A 193 3.51 -15.02 23.18
CA ASP A 193 4.74 -14.34 23.62
C ASP A 193 6.03 -14.96 23.04
N ASP A 194 5.96 -16.19 22.50
CA ASP A 194 7.07 -16.81 21.74
C ASP A 194 7.12 -16.31 20.29
N LEU A 195 6.06 -15.63 19.83
CA LEU A 195 5.89 -15.13 18.46
C LEU A 195 5.94 -13.60 18.36
N SER A 196 5.87 -12.90 19.50
CA SER A 196 5.92 -11.45 19.59
C SER A 196 6.57 -11.03 20.90
N SER A 197 7.63 -10.22 20.85
CA SER A 197 8.39 -9.81 22.04
C SER A 197 7.74 -8.65 22.80
N ASP A 198 6.90 -7.84 22.16
CA ASP A 198 6.21 -6.68 22.73
C ASP A 198 4.68 -6.83 22.79
N GLY A 199 4.18 -7.97 22.33
CA GLY A 199 2.75 -8.29 22.31
C GLY A 199 2.00 -7.72 21.10
N VAL A 200 2.67 -7.01 20.19
CA VAL A 200 2.11 -6.44 18.97
C VAL A 200 2.88 -6.91 17.75
N HIS A 201 4.17 -6.64 17.69
CA HIS A 201 5.00 -6.88 16.52
C HIS A 201 5.52 -8.32 16.50
N PRO A 202 5.34 -9.06 15.38
CA PRO A 202 5.88 -10.41 15.26
C PRO A 202 7.41 -10.41 15.31
N ASN A 203 8.00 -11.25 16.18
CA ASN A 203 9.43 -11.53 16.15
C ASN A 203 9.78 -12.46 14.97
N ASP A 204 11.03 -12.88 14.81
CA ASP A 204 11.46 -13.70 13.66
C ASP A 204 10.56 -14.95 13.47
N ALA A 205 10.15 -15.61 14.56
CA ALA A 205 9.26 -16.77 14.46
C ALA A 205 7.82 -16.39 14.05
N GLY A 206 7.33 -15.24 14.50
CA GLY A 206 6.05 -14.69 14.07
C GLY A 206 6.09 -14.22 12.61
N GLN A 207 7.19 -13.61 12.18
CA GLN A 207 7.40 -13.19 10.79
C GLN A 207 7.39 -14.39 9.83
N GLU A 208 7.97 -15.53 10.23
CA GLU A 208 7.90 -16.77 9.45
C GLU A 208 6.45 -17.25 9.28
N ILE A 209 5.60 -17.15 10.33
CA ILE A 209 4.17 -17.50 10.23
C ILE A 209 3.44 -16.56 9.26
N TYR A 210 3.69 -15.25 9.30
CA TYR A 210 3.14 -14.31 8.32
C TYR A 210 3.54 -14.68 6.89
N PHE A 211 4.83 -14.93 6.67
CA PHE A 211 5.34 -15.35 5.37
C PHE A 211 4.64 -16.62 4.87
N GLU A 212 4.63 -17.70 5.68
CA GLU A 212 4.03 -18.98 5.26
C GLU A 212 2.51 -18.84 5.02
N THR A 213 1.81 -18.00 5.79
CA THR A 213 0.37 -17.76 5.59
C THR A 213 0.10 -17.04 4.27
N VAL A 214 0.82 -15.96 3.97
CA VAL A 214 0.68 -15.24 2.69
C VAL A 214 1.10 -16.11 1.51
N LYS A 215 2.20 -16.85 1.65
CA LYS A 215 2.68 -17.80 0.67
C LYS A 215 1.62 -18.86 0.33
N ALA A 216 0.98 -19.45 1.35
CA ALA A 216 -0.07 -20.46 1.13
C ALA A 216 -1.24 -19.89 0.32
N VAL A 217 -1.68 -18.66 0.62
CA VAL A 217 -2.72 -17.99 -0.18
C VAL A 217 -2.30 -17.82 -1.63
N ILE A 218 -1.06 -17.44 -1.89
CA ILE A 218 -0.54 -17.28 -3.25
C ILE A 218 -0.49 -18.65 -3.96
N ASP A 219 0.07 -19.67 -3.32
CA ASP A 219 0.22 -21.02 -3.90
C ASP A 219 -1.14 -21.63 -4.26
N ASP A 220 -2.14 -21.47 -3.39
CA ASP A 220 -3.50 -21.96 -3.62
C ASP A 220 -4.16 -21.26 -4.82
N ASN A 221 -3.98 -19.95 -4.97
CA ASN A 221 -4.52 -19.19 -6.09
C ASN A 221 -3.78 -19.49 -7.41
N VAL A 222 -2.47 -19.73 -7.36
CA VAL A 222 -1.69 -20.22 -8.52
C VAL A 222 -2.21 -21.60 -8.94
N ALA A 223 -2.37 -22.53 -7.99
CA ALA A 223 -2.89 -23.87 -8.27
C ALA A 223 -4.32 -23.85 -8.83
N ALA A 224 -5.14 -22.90 -8.38
CA ALA A 224 -6.51 -22.69 -8.87
C ALA A 224 -6.55 -21.95 -10.22
N SER A 225 -5.44 -21.46 -10.74
CA SER A 225 -5.35 -20.58 -11.92
C SER A 225 -6.29 -19.37 -11.80
N THR A 226 -6.30 -18.73 -10.62
CA THR A 226 -7.19 -17.62 -10.30
C THR A 226 -6.98 -16.49 -11.30
N GLY A 227 -8.06 -16.07 -11.95
CA GLY A 227 -8.07 -14.97 -12.92
C GLY A 227 -8.06 -13.59 -12.26
N LYS A 228 -8.13 -12.55 -13.09
CA LYS A 228 -8.24 -11.17 -12.63
C LYS A 228 -9.48 -10.96 -11.77
N MET A 229 -9.38 -10.07 -10.82
CA MET A 229 -10.50 -9.68 -9.97
C MET A 229 -11.61 -9.01 -10.80
N LYS A 230 -12.87 -9.30 -10.45
CA LYS A 230 -14.02 -8.65 -11.06
C LYS A 230 -14.28 -7.30 -10.42
N ASP A 231 -14.75 -6.35 -11.21
CA ASP A 231 -15.28 -5.11 -10.67
C ASP A 231 -16.61 -5.35 -9.94
N THR A 232 -16.83 -4.62 -8.85
CA THR A 232 -18.03 -4.73 -8.02
C THR A 232 -18.37 -3.37 -7.42
N ASP A 233 -19.63 -3.19 -7.04
CA ASP A 233 -20.10 -1.99 -6.38
C ASP A 233 -19.44 -1.79 -5.01
N VAL A 234 -19.43 -0.56 -4.53
CA VAL A 234 -18.91 -0.23 -3.20
C VAL A 234 -19.83 -0.74 -2.10
N ILE A 235 -19.27 -1.06 -0.94
CA ILE A 235 -20.03 -1.36 0.28
C ILE A 235 -20.41 -0.06 1.00
N ASN A 236 -19.44 0.84 1.17
CA ASN A 236 -19.60 2.10 1.88
C ASN A 236 -19.79 3.25 0.88
N ALA A 237 -20.96 3.90 0.87
CA ALA A 237 -21.20 5.05 0.00
C ALA A 237 -20.21 6.20 0.27
N ASP A 238 -19.79 6.39 1.52
CA ASP A 238 -18.83 7.43 1.91
C ASP A 238 -17.44 7.25 1.32
N VAL A 239 -17.12 6.08 0.74
CA VAL A 239 -15.84 5.84 0.06
C VAL A 239 -15.66 6.75 -1.15
N HIS A 240 -16.73 7.27 -1.74
CA HIS A 240 -16.68 8.24 -2.83
C HIS A 240 -15.99 9.56 -2.44
N LYS A 241 -15.93 9.90 -1.15
CA LYS A 241 -15.15 11.05 -0.65
C LYS A 241 -13.64 10.90 -0.89
N PHE A 242 -13.20 9.73 -1.33
CA PHE A 242 -11.82 9.39 -1.65
C PHE A 242 -11.57 9.19 -3.15
N ASP A 243 -12.55 9.47 -4.03
CA ASP A 243 -12.41 9.24 -5.47
C ASP A 243 -11.44 10.24 -6.14
N ASN A 244 -11.32 11.46 -5.59
CA ASN A 244 -10.38 12.48 -6.07
C ASN A 244 -9.37 12.83 -4.97
N PHE A 245 -8.16 13.24 -5.38
CA PHE A 245 -7.06 13.50 -4.47
C PHE A 245 -6.14 14.59 -5.00
N VAL A 246 -5.65 15.43 -4.11
CA VAL A 246 -4.54 16.34 -4.36
C VAL A 246 -3.56 16.31 -3.20
N TRP A 247 -2.28 16.28 -3.53
CA TRP A 247 -1.18 16.39 -2.59
C TRP A 247 -0.49 17.74 -2.76
N TYR A 248 -0.21 18.40 -1.64
CA TYR A 248 0.61 19.62 -1.56
C TYR A 248 1.88 19.30 -0.77
N ASP A 249 3.01 19.22 -1.47
CA ASP A 249 4.30 18.90 -0.88
C ASP A 249 4.87 20.08 -0.11
N ALA A 250 5.36 19.83 1.13
CA ALA A 250 5.88 20.88 2.00
C ALA A 250 7.09 21.62 1.38
N SER A 251 7.88 20.95 0.54
CA SER A 251 9.12 21.51 -0.01
C SER A 251 8.94 22.25 -1.33
N SER A 252 7.89 21.94 -2.10
CA SER A 252 7.66 22.49 -3.43
C SER A 252 6.45 23.42 -3.53
N ASP A 253 5.41 23.16 -2.74
CA ASP A 253 4.12 23.85 -2.86
C ASP A 253 3.90 24.86 -1.73
N PHE A 254 4.52 24.64 -0.56
CA PHE A 254 4.45 25.56 0.57
C PHE A 254 5.63 26.54 0.58
N GLU A 255 5.36 27.79 0.97
CA GLU A 255 6.37 28.76 1.35
C GLU A 255 6.66 28.63 2.85
N GLN A 256 7.90 28.39 3.23
CA GLN A 256 8.33 28.45 4.62
C GLN A 256 8.58 29.93 5.00
N VAL A 257 7.69 30.48 5.82
CA VAL A 257 7.71 31.89 6.21
C VAL A 257 8.73 32.19 7.32
N ASP A 258 8.86 31.24 8.24
CA ASP A 258 9.84 31.25 9.33
C ASP A 258 10.19 29.81 9.75
N ASP A 259 10.95 29.65 10.85
CA ASP A 259 11.43 28.34 11.32
C ASP A 259 10.30 27.36 11.68
N THR A 260 9.08 27.83 11.89
CA THR A 260 7.94 27.01 12.34
C THR A 260 6.69 27.12 11.49
N THR A 261 6.68 28.02 10.50
CA THR A 261 5.47 28.42 9.78
C THR A 261 5.58 28.17 8.29
N PHE A 262 4.57 27.49 7.74
CA PHE A 262 4.41 27.23 6.31
C PHE A 262 3.08 27.80 5.81
N THR A 263 3.06 28.34 4.59
CA THR A 263 1.84 28.84 3.93
C THR A 263 1.75 28.34 2.50
N ILE A 264 0.52 28.16 2.04
CA ILE A 264 0.21 27.88 0.64
C ILE A 264 -1.05 28.64 0.22
N SER A 265 -1.00 29.32 -0.93
CA SER A 265 -2.18 29.90 -1.57
C SER A 265 -2.86 28.83 -2.41
N THR A 266 -4.06 28.42 -2.01
CA THR A 266 -4.83 27.38 -2.69
C THR A 266 -6.32 27.53 -2.48
N SER A 267 -7.10 26.82 -3.29
CA SER A 267 -8.54 26.63 -3.10
C SER A 267 -8.85 25.15 -3.23
N ALA A 268 -9.40 24.56 -2.17
CA ALA A 268 -9.71 23.14 -2.10
C ALA A 268 -10.87 22.90 -1.13
N SER A 269 -11.56 21.78 -1.28
CA SER A 269 -12.64 21.37 -0.37
C SER A 269 -12.67 19.85 -0.27
N GLY A 270 -12.98 19.32 0.91
CA GLY A 270 -13.08 17.90 1.19
C GLY A 270 -12.43 17.49 2.51
N ILE A 271 -12.03 16.23 2.60
CA ILE A 271 -11.28 15.68 3.74
C ILE A 271 -9.87 16.25 3.70
N LEU A 272 -9.47 16.92 4.77
CA LEU A 272 -8.13 17.48 4.92
C LEU A 272 -7.26 16.51 5.71
N GLY A 273 -6.11 16.15 5.14
CA GLY A 273 -5.05 15.38 5.81
C GLY A 273 -3.76 16.15 5.96
N ILE A 274 -2.97 15.78 6.98
CA ILE A 274 -1.62 16.29 7.20
C ILE A 274 -0.64 15.13 7.34
N ASP A 275 0.56 15.34 6.84
CA ASP A 275 1.69 14.39 6.90
C ASP A 275 2.88 15.09 7.55
N TYR A 276 3.29 14.63 8.72
CA TYR A 276 4.47 15.13 9.40
C TYR A 276 5.06 14.09 10.37
N THR A 277 6.29 14.31 10.76
CA THR A 277 7.00 13.44 11.69
C THR A 277 6.73 13.88 13.13
N TYR A 278 6.26 12.94 13.97
CA TYR A 278 6.18 13.14 15.41
C TYR A 278 7.57 13.00 16.04
N GLU A 279 7.89 13.94 16.89
CA GLU A 279 9.02 13.86 17.81
C GLU A 279 8.57 13.39 19.18
N SER A 280 9.51 12.94 20.02
CA SER A 280 9.19 12.53 21.40
C SER A 280 8.55 13.68 22.18
N GLY A 281 7.46 13.41 22.86
CA GLY A 281 6.67 14.40 23.62
C GLY A 281 5.44 14.90 22.87
N ASP A 282 5.03 16.13 23.18
CA ASP A 282 3.82 16.72 22.60
C ASP A 282 4.08 17.29 21.20
N ASN A 283 3.33 16.80 20.23
CA ASN A 283 3.35 17.25 18.84
C ASN A 283 2.07 18.02 18.55
N LYS A 284 2.20 19.23 18.02
CA LYS A 284 1.08 20.08 17.71
C LYS A 284 1.32 20.86 16.43
N ALA A 285 0.28 20.90 15.57
CA ALA A 285 0.23 21.76 14.39
C ALA A 285 -1.03 22.63 14.45
N ASP A 286 -0.88 23.94 14.58
CA ASP A 286 -1.99 24.88 14.43
C ASP A 286 -2.24 25.14 12.95
N ILE A 287 -3.43 24.78 12.46
CA ILE A 287 -3.82 24.90 11.05
C ILE A 287 -4.82 26.03 10.93
N TYR A 288 -4.45 27.04 10.13
CA TYR A 288 -5.31 28.18 9.80
C TYR A 288 -5.80 28.06 8.37
N VAL A 289 -7.09 28.34 8.18
CA VAL A 289 -7.75 28.40 6.88
C VAL A 289 -8.28 29.82 6.67
N ASP A 290 -7.88 30.46 5.57
CA ASP A 290 -8.29 31.81 5.21
C ASP A 290 -8.07 32.85 6.35
N GLY A 291 -6.99 32.66 7.14
CA GLY A 291 -6.58 33.54 8.24
C GLY A 291 -7.18 33.20 9.61
N GLU A 292 -8.10 32.28 9.70
CA GLU A 292 -8.74 31.84 10.94
C GLU A 292 -8.19 30.49 11.42
N LEU A 293 -7.98 30.33 12.75
CA LEU A 293 -7.59 29.04 13.32
C LEU A 293 -8.71 28.03 13.05
N PHE A 294 -8.38 26.98 12.28
CA PHE A 294 -9.33 25.96 11.87
C PHE A 294 -9.27 24.74 12.80
N GLU A 295 -8.08 24.16 12.97
CA GLU A 295 -7.85 22.96 13.79
C GLU A 295 -6.47 23.02 14.45
N SER A 296 -6.31 22.29 15.57
CA SER A 296 -5.05 22.16 16.30
C SER A 296 -4.81 20.71 16.71
N PRO A 297 -4.56 19.81 15.76
CA PRO A 297 -4.25 18.43 16.09
C PRO A 297 -3.05 18.38 17.04
N THR A 298 -3.24 17.68 18.16
CA THR A 298 -2.23 17.51 19.20
C THR A 298 -2.13 16.05 19.57
N VAL A 299 -0.91 15.52 19.55
CA VAL A 299 -0.61 14.12 19.87
C VAL A 299 0.58 14.06 20.80
N THR A 300 0.47 13.33 21.91
CA THR A 300 1.61 12.97 22.76
C THR A 300 2.21 11.68 22.22
N PHE A 301 3.49 11.71 21.86
CA PHE A 301 4.24 10.58 21.35
C PHE A 301 5.31 10.16 22.35
N ASP A 302 5.04 9.10 23.12
CA ASP A 302 5.81 8.68 24.30
C ASP A 302 6.96 7.71 23.97
N TYR A 303 7.53 7.83 22.76
CA TYR A 303 8.66 7.01 22.33
C TYR A 303 9.93 7.88 22.19
N ASP A 304 11.09 7.26 22.26
CA ASP A 304 12.40 7.89 22.16
C ASP A 304 12.96 7.96 20.73
N PHE A 305 12.09 7.76 19.73
CA PHE A 305 12.39 7.88 18.30
C PHE A 305 11.34 8.76 17.62
N SER A 306 11.67 9.33 16.48
CA SER A 306 10.72 10.07 15.65
C SER A 306 9.99 9.12 14.68
N GLN A 307 8.71 9.40 14.38
CA GLN A 307 7.90 8.58 13.49
C GLN A 307 6.98 9.44 12.61
N ARG A 308 6.98 9.16 11.30
CA ARG A 308 6.11 9.85 10.35
C ARG A 308 4.67 9.35 10.45
N HIS A 309 3.72 10.28 10.50
CA HIS A 309 2.29 10.01 10.55
C HIS A 309 1.51 10.82 9.52
N ILE A 310 0.53 10.16 8.92
CA ILE A 310 -0.47 10.78 8.05
C ILE A 310 -1.82 10.62 8.74
N LEU A 311 -2.47 11.74 9.02
CA LEU A 311 -3.73 11.75 9.77
C LEU A 311 -4.76 12.68 9.13
N VAL A 312 -6.03 12.35 9.36
CA VAL A 312 -7.15 13.25 9.05
C VAL A 312 -7.14 14.41 10.03
N VAL A 313 -7.16 15.63 9.51
CA VAL A 313 -7.35 16.87 10.27
C VAL A 313 -8.85 17.17 10.41
N SER A 314 -9.59 17.03 9.31
CA SER A 314 -11.02 17.26 9.27
C SER A 314 -11.66 16.48 8.11
N ASP A 315 -12.87 15.96 8.36
CA ASP A 315 -13.68 15.31 7.33
C ASP A 315 -14.37 16.29 6.37
N ASP A 316 -14.39 17.59 6.72
CA ASP A 316 -14.96 18.65 5.90
C ASP A 316 -14.20 19.96 6.13
N CYS A 317 -13.40 20.32 5.15
CA CYS A 317 -12.63 21.55 5.13
C CYS A 317 -12.82 22.25 3.79
N THR A 318 -13.08 23.55 3.81
CA THR A 318 -13.15 24.38 2.60
C THR A 318 -12.18 25.54 2.71
N VAL A 319 -11.23 25.59 1.80
CA VAL A 319 -10.22 26.64 1.66
C VAL A 319 -10.55 27.46 0.42
N LYS A 320 -10.54 28.80 0.54
CA LYS A 320 -10.79 29.71 -0.58
C LYS A 320 -9.52 30.40 -1.07
N ASN A 321 -8.57 30.66 -0.16
CA ASN A 321 -7.40 31.48 -0.48
C ASN A 321 -6.10 30.90 0.06
N GLU A 322 -6.05 30.46 1.35
CA GLU A 322 -4.79 30.15 2.02
C GLU A 322 -4.95 29.08 3.10
N ILE A 323 -3.95 28.21 3.19
CA ILE A 323 -3.67 27.41 4.38
C ILE A 323 -2.37 27.89 4.99
N LYS A 324 -2.35 28.05 6.32
CA LYS A 324 -1.14 28.28 7.11
C LYS A 324 -1.03 27.19 8.18
N VAL A 325 0.15 26.59 8.28
CA VAL A 325 0.48 25.58 9.31
C VAL A 325 1.57 26.13 10.20
N VAL A 326 1.37 26.07 11.51
CA VAL A 326 2.32 26.56 12.52
C VAL A 326 2.63 25.45 13.49
N PHE A 327 3.89 25.03 13.55
CA PHE A 327 4.40 24.02 14.48
C PHE A 327 4.91 24.67 15.77
N THR A 328 5.00 23.90 16.86
CA THR A 328 5.46 24.41 18.17
C THR A 328 6.97 24.51 18.27
N SER A 329 7.72 23.79 17.43
CA SER A 329 9.17 23.86 17.38
C SER A 329 9.69 23.70 15.95
N LYS A 330 10.96 24.08 15.75
CA LYS A 330 11.63 23.90 14.47
C LYS A 330 11.78 22.42 14.12
N GLU A 331 12.05 21.56 15.08
CA GLU A 331 12.19 20.10 14.88
C GLU A 331 10.91 19.52 14.30
N GLN A 332 9.74 19.89 14.84
CA GLN A 332 8.44 19.47 14.30
C GLN A 332 8.20 20.05 12.89
N ALA A 333 8.57 21.30 12.67
CA ALA A 333 8.46 21.96 11.37
C ALA A 333 9.34 21.29 10.29
N ASP A 334 10.58 20.91 10.64
CA ASP A 334 11.49 20.16 9.76
C ASP A 334 10.91 18.78 9.39
N GLY A 335 10.02 18.23 10.22
CA GLY A 335 9.29 16.98 9.99
C GLY A 335 8.10 17.09 9.05
N PHE A 336 7.65 18.30 8.70
CA PHE A 336 6.48 18.51 7.83
C PHE A 336 6.74 18.00 6.42
N LYS A 337 5.81 17.20 5.88
CA LYS A 337 5.90 16.58 4.54
C LYS A 337 4.85 17.12 3.57
N GLY A 338 3.73 17.62 4.09
CA GLY A 338 2.70 18.22 3.28
C GLY A 338 1.29 17.99 3.81
N MET A 339 0.34 18.37 2.97
CA MET A 339 -1.09 18.19 3.23
C MET A 339 -1.79 17.61 2.01
N CYS A 340 -2.94 17.04 2.24
CA CYS A 340 -3.75 16.50 1.13
C CYS A 340 -5.22 16.81 1.32
N PHE A 341 -5.92 16.83 0.19
CA PHE A 341 -7.38 16.81 0.16
C PHE A 341 -7.87 15.61 -0.63
N SER A 342 -8.98 15.05 -0.18
CA SER A 342 -9.76 14.08 -0.96
C SER A 342 -11.23 14.48 -0.97
N TRP A 343 -11.92 14.17 -2.07
CA TRP A 343 -13.32 14.53 -2.28
C TRP A 343 -14.02 13.60 -3.30
N GLU A 344 -15.36 13.73 -3.39
CA GLU A 344 -16.18 13.04 -4.37
C GLU A 344 -16.00 13.59 -5.80
#